data_48a22f50667a9e071bca91e030a86f13
#
_entry.id   48a22f50667a9e071bca91e030a86f13
#
_cell.length_a   1.000
_cell.length_b   1.000
_cell.length_c   1.000
_cell.angle_alpha   90.00
_cell.angle_beta   90.00
_cell.angle_gamma   90.00
#
_symmetry.space_group_name_H-M   'P 1'
#
loop_
_entity.id
_entity.type
_entity.pdbx_description
1 polymer ?
#
loop_
_entity_poly.entity_id
_entity_poly.type
_entity_poly.pdbx_seq_one_letter_code
_entity_poly.pdbx_strand_id
1 'polypeptide(L)'
;MALYKHIAAKIETDINRGVFKPGDKIPSIRHVAAEFGCSKLTVQKAFERLKSRGWIENIVGSGSYVRFPERINRTGDIFDFKTAYLSESFFPYLKAQQIFSNLFDEQKAGVFSTPPVEGDAELIATLGEFYRVPTRRMLIISGAQQGLDLTAKVFSTGISENILFEDPTYPGAISLFKAKHFVPLQADGPDIAALDAMLPSQIRLFYTMPTVHNPTGISYSLTKKEQIVRRARQHPFYIIEDDYLSEYHESPVPRFVDLLPEKTIYIKSLSQTTVSGIRLGFMIVPADLYEKFLYTKYTSDIASAGLVQKFVRAFIQTGAFADYIAKTAQKIRRRRKRVLELVNSAPGLTVKMPQHGCSLWVCANDAGLLENQPWNTGREFSFSPEYRNCFRLSFMNLDDVIFERALEYLQNIFARMSN
;
A
#
# COMPACT_ATOMS: atom_id res chain seq x y z
N MET A 1 31.43 22.95 22.54
CA MET A 1 30.31 22.08 22.19
C MET A 1 29.84 21.34 23.43
N ALA A 2 28.56 21.25 23.76
CA ALA A 2 28.12 20.56 24.98
C ALA A 2 28.47 19.06 24.92
N LEU A 3 29.00 18.51 26.00
CA LEU A 3 29.55 17.14 26.05
C LEU A 3 28.55 16.04 25.58
N TYR A 4 27.25 16.18 25.92
CA TYR A 4 26.24 15.22 25.47
C TYR A 4 26.07 15.22 23.93
N LYS A 5 26.30 16.36 23.25
CA LYS A 5 26.26 16.43 21.78
C LYS A 5 27.49 15.73 21.17
N HIS A 6 28.64 15.81 21.82
CA HIS A 6 29.86 15.12 21.42
C HIS A 6 29.71 13.60 21.56
N ILE A 7 29.18 13.14 22.69
CA ILE A 7 28.89 11.71 22.93
C ILE A 7 27.92 11.18 21.88
N ALA A 8 26.81 11.89 21.62
CA ALA A 8 25.85 11.48 20.60
C ALA A 8 26.49 11.40 19.21
N ALA A 9 27.29 12.41 18.81
CA ALA A 9 27.96 12.40 17.51
C ALA A 9 29.01 11.28 17.37
N LYS A 10 29.72 10.91 18.45
CA LYS A 10 30.63 9.78 18.45
C LYS A 10 29.89 8.46 18.19
N ILE A 11 28.85 8.18 18.95
CA ILE A 11 28.03 6.96 18.78
C ILE A 11 27.41 6.92 17.37
N GLU A 12 26.89 8.05 16.87
CA GLU A 12 26.36 8.17 15.49
C GLU A 12 27.44 7.84 14.45
N THR A 13 28.68 8.30 14.67
CA THR A 13 29.81 7.98 13.79
C THR A 13 30.20 6.51 13.86
N ASP A 14 30.17 5.90 15.03
CA ASP A 14 30.51 4.49 15.23
C ASP A 14 29.44 3.58 14.57
N ILE A 15 28.16 3.94 14.64
CA ILE A 15 27.08 3.27 13.91
C ILE A 15 27.31 3.39 12.39
N ASN A 16 27.58 4.59 11.88
CA ASN A 16 27.82 4.82 10.46
C ASN A 16 29.07 4.07 9.91
N ARG A 17 30.07 3.86 10.74
CA ARG A 17 31.29 3.09 10.41
C ARG A 17 31.08 1.57 10.58
N GLY A 18 29.92 1.12 11.05
CA GLY A 18 29.62 -0.29 11.26
C GLY A 18 30.29 -0.90 12.50
N VAL A 19 30.81 -0.08 13.42
CA VAL A 19 31.31 -0.53 14.74
C VAL A 19 30.15 -1.11 15.54
N PHE A 20 28.99 -0.46 15.49
CA PHE A 20 27.71 -1.01 15.96
C PHE A 20 26.80 -1.25 14.76
N LYS A 21 26.37 -2.49 14.57
CA LYS A 21 25.45 -2.89 13.51
C LYS A 21 23.98 -2.73 13.97
N PRO A 22 23.03 -2.60 13.03
CA PRO A 22 21.62 -2.65 13.37
C PRO A 22 21.27 -3.88 14.20
N GLY A 23 20.56 -3.66 15.32
CA GLY A 23 20.23 -4.71 16.29
C GLY A 23 21.30 -4.92 17.39
N ASP A 24 22.49 -4.36 17.25
CA ASP A 24 23.50 -4.47 18.29
C ASP A 24 23.12 -3.66 19.53
N LYS A 25 23.41 -4.22 20.69
CA LYS A 25 23.28 -3.52 21.96
C LYS A 25 24.42 -2.52 22.12
N ILE A 26 24.09 -1.24 22.28
CA ILE A 26 25.09 -0.23 22.58
C ILE A 26 25.50 -0.29 24.07
N PRO A 27 26.71 0.19 24.42
CA PRO A 27 27.19 0.21 25.79
C PRO A 27 26.20 0.90 26.74
N SER A 28 26.11 0.41 27.98
CA SER A 28 25.16 0.97 28.95
C SER A 28 25.50 2.42 29.32
N ILE A 29 24.50 3.19 29.76
CA ILE A 29 24.71 4.57 30.25
C ILE A 29 25.82 4.64 31.30
N ARG A 30 25.96 3.62 32.14
CA ARG A 30 27.04 3.55 33.15
C ARG A 30 28.40 3.39 32.52
N HIS A 31 28.52 2.56 31.51
CA HIS A 31 29.74 2.28 30.78
C HIS A 31 30.19 3.54 30.02
N VAL A 32 29.29 4.16 29.24
CA VAL A 32 29.61 5.39 28.49
C VAL A 32 29.96 6.55 29.44
N ALA A 33 29.28 6.66 30.60
CA ALA A 33 29.60 7.68 31.59
C ALA A 33 31.01 7.50 32.16
N ALA A 34 31.45 6.27 32.40
CA ALA A 34 32.80 5.97 32.83
C ALA A 34 33.84 6.25 31.74
N GLU A 35 33.57 5.87 30.50
CA GLU A 35 34.46 6.08 29.34
C GLU A 35 34.70 7.58 29.06
N PHE A 36 33.66 8.40 29.16
CA PHE A 36 33.76 9.85 28.88
C PHE A 36 33.99 10.70 30.14
N GLY A 37 34.19 10.09 31.32
CA GLY A 37 34.42 10.80 32.57
C GLY A 37 33.28 11.78 32.93
N CYS A 38 32.04 11.43 32.68
CA CYS A 38 30.89 12.35 32.86
C CYS A 38 29.76 11.77 33.68
N SER A 39 28.76 12.61 34.01
CA SER A 39 27.57 12.16 34.74
C SER A 39 26.68 11.28 33.90
N LYS A 40 25.95 10.32 34.52
CA LYS A 40 24.94 9.50 33.87
C LYS A 40 23.85 10.35 33.21
N LEU A 41 23.50 11.50 33.78
CA LEU A 41 22.51 12.43 33.23
C LEU A 41 22.97 13.02 31.88
N THR A 42 24.30 13.29 31.72
CA THR A 42 24.89 13.75 30.47
C THR A 42 24.75 12.70 29.39
N VAL A 43 25.00 11.42 29.71
CA VAL A 43 24.82 10.30 28.78
C VAL A 43 23.34 10.05 28.46
N GLN A 44 22.44 10.16 29.44
CA GLN A 44 21.00 10.07 29.19
C GLN A 44 20.55 11.09 28.17
N LYS A 45 20.98 12.37 28.29
CA LYS A 45 20.67 13.41 27.28
C LYS A 45 21.24 13.08 25.90
N ALA A 46 22.41 12.44 25.82
CA ALA A 46 22.97 11.97 24.55
C ALA A 46 22.11 10.83 23.95
N PHE A 47 21.67 9.87 24.76
CA PHE A 47 20.84 8.76 24.33
C PHE A 47 19.42 9.21 23.93
N GLU A 48 18.82 10.15 24.66
CA GLU A 48 17.55 10.76 24.26
C GLU A 48 17.67 11.45 22.90
N ARG A 49 18.80 12.16 22.67
CA ARG A 49 19.09 12.77 21.37
C ARG A 49 19.27 11.74 20.26
N LEU A 50 19.98 10.63 20.52
CA LEU A 50 20.12 9.54 19.54
C LEU A 50 18.76 8.87 19.27
N LYS A 51 17.96 8.66 20.30
CA LYS A 51 16.60 8.11 20.19
C LYS A 51 15.67 9.03 19.38
N SER A 52 15.67 10.33 19.69
CA SER A 52 14.85 11.32 18.96
C SER A 52 15.26 11.47 17.49
N ARG A 53 16.51 11.10 17.15
CA ARG A 53 17.02 11.07 15.78
C ARG A 53 16.92 9.71 15.11
N GLY A 54 16.31 8.72 15.78
CA GLY A 54 16.08 7.39 15.23
C GLY A 54 17.29 6.47 15.14
N TRP A 55 18.44 6.82 15.79
CA TRP A 55 19.64 6.00 15.76
C TRP A 55 19.58 4.79 16.69
N ILE A 56 18.88 4.94 17.82
CA ILE A 56 18.75 3.88 18.82
C ILE A 56 17.31 3.76 19.32
N GLU A 57 16.99 2.60 19.88
CA GLU A 57 15.75 2.35 20.60
C GLU A 57 16.05 1.74 21.96
N ASN A 58 15.16 1.97 22.93
CA ASN A 58 15.29 1.43 24.29
C ASN A 58 14.31 0.26 24.46
N ILE A 59 14.82 -0.90 24.84
CA ILE A 59 14.04 -2.06 25.24
C ILE A 59 14.00 -2.09 26.75
N VAL A 60 12.82 -1.92 27.34
CA VAL A 60 12.60 -1.88 28.79
C VAL A 60 13.18 -3.14 29.43
N GLY A 61 14.04 -2.97 30.45
CA GLY A 61 14.70 -4.07 31.14
C GLY A 61 15.91 -4.68 30.42
N SER A 62 16.15 -4.33 29.15
CA SER A 62 17.22 -4.92 28.33
C SER A 62 18.35 -3.94 27.96
N GLY A 63 18.03 -2.68 27.67
CA GLY A 63 19.02 -1.65 27.32
C GLY A 63 18.70 -0.89 26.06
N SER A 64 19.71 -0.21 25.49
CA SER A 64 19.60 0.54 24.24
C SER A 64 20.26 -0.23 23.09
N TYR A 65 19.60 -0.26 21.96
CA TYR A 65 20.01 -1.02 20.78
C TYR A 65 20.06 -0.09 19.57
N VAL A 66 20.99 -0.36 18.65
CA VAL A 66 21.01 0.31 17.35
C VAL A 66 19.74 -0.06 16.61
N ARG A 67 18.98 0.94 16.22
CA ARG A 67 17.77 0.73 15.44
C ARG A 67 18.12 0.14 14.09
N PHE A 68 17.39 -0.88 13.65
CA PHE A 68 17.50 -1.30 12.26
C PHE A 68 17.17 -0.08 11.38
N PRO A 69 18.03 0.28 10.42
CA PRO A 69 17.64 1.27 9.45
C PRO A 69 16.34 0.74 8.81
N GLU A 70 15.25 1.45 9.01
CA GLU A 70 14.12 1.33 8.09
C GLU A 70 14.77 1.45 6.73
N ARG A 71 14.52 0.49 5.82
CA ARG A 71 15.21 0.34 4.55
C ARG A 71 15.61 1.70 3.98
N ILE A 72 16.83 2.14 4.25
CA ILE A 72 17.44 3.29 3.58
C ILE A 72 17.54 2.81 2.14
N ASN A 73 16.69 3.33 1.27
CA ASN A 73 16.87 3.14 -0.15
C ASN A 73 18.32 3.50 -0.46
N ARG A 74 19.03 2.65 -1.18
CA ARG A 74 20.46 2.77 -1.53
C ARG A 74 20.83 4.06 -2.29
N THR A 75 19.87 4.98 -2.47
CA THR A 75 20.01 6.26 -3.18
C THR A 75 20.37 7.43 -2.28
N GLY A 76 20.53 7.24 -0.96
CA GLY A 76 20.84 8.34 -0.04
C GLY A 76 19.68 9.27 0.30
N ASP A 77 18.49 9.04 -0.25
CA ASP A 77 17.29 9.82 0.03
C ASP A 77 16.75 9.44 1.41
N ILE A 78 16.73 10.40 2.32
CA ILE A 78 16.19 10.26 3.68
C ILE A 78 14.67 10.04 3.66
N PHE A 79 13.99 10.42 2.56
CA PHE A 79 12.54 10.42 2.43
C PHE A 79 12.11 9.58 1.24
N ASP A 80 11.25 8.59 1.48
CA ASP A 80 10.64 7.78 0.45
C ASP A 80 9.19 8.22 0.22
N PHE A 81 8.96 8.92 -0.89
CA PHE A 81 7.62 9.28 -1.36
C PHE A 81 7.15 8.37 -2.51
N LYS A 82 7.87 7.28 -2.82
CA LYS A 82 7.52 6.30 -3.86
C LYS A 82 6.63 5.19 -3.34
N THR A 83 6.93 4.69 -2.14
CA THR A 83 6.24 3.55 -1.55
C THR A 83 4.82 3.91 -1.12
N ALA A 84 3.83 3.19 -1.62
CA ALA A 84 2.41 3.42 -1.31
C ALA A 84 1.92 2.63 -0.09
N TYR A 85 2.75 1.81 0.53
CA TYR A 85 2.38 1.08 1.75
C TYR A 85 2.33 2.00 2.97
N LEU A 86 1.56 1.59 3.98
CA LEU A 86 1.57 2.25 5.28
C LEU A 86 2.88 1.95 6.02
N SER A 87 3.35 2.90 6.81
CA SER A 87 4.49 2.67 7.71
C SER A 87 4.20 1.53 8.68
N GLU A 88 5.16 0.62 8.83
CA GLU A 88 5.08 -0.49 9.78
C GLU A 88 4.95 0.01 11.23
N SER A 89 5.41 1.24 11.52
CA SER A 89 5.27 1.88 12.84
C SER A 89 3.81 2.13 13.26
N PHE A 90 2.86 2.12 12.31
CA PHE A 90 1.43 2.28 12.64
C PHE A 90 0.77 0.96 13.04
N PHE A 91 1.40 -0.16 12.69
CA PHE A 91 0.83 -1.47 12.97
C PHE A 91 0.81 -1.76 14.47
N PRO A 92 -0.29 -2.28 15.02
CA PRO A 92 -0.45 -2.52 16.46
C PRO A 92 0.33 -3.78 16.90
N TYR A 93 1.66 -3.68 16.89
CA TYR A 93 2.59 -4.80 17.13
C TYR A 93 2.27 -5.60 18.40
N LEU A 94 2.05 -4.92 19.53
CA LEU A 94 1.75 -5.62 20.81
C LEU A 94 0.46 -6.43 20.75
N LYS A 95 -0.56 -5.91 20.04
CA LYS A 95 -1.81 -6.64 19.83
C LYS A 95 -1.61 -7.83 18.90
N ALA A 96 -0.83 -7.67 17.84
CA ALA A 96 -0.47 -8.75 16.94
C ALA A 96 0.31 -9.86 17.67
N GLN A 97 1.28 -9.49 18.50
CA GLN A 97 2.05 -10.43 19.33
C GLN A 97 1.11 -11.24 20.25
N GLN A 98 0.18 -10.58 20.94
CA GLN A 98 -0.80 -11.26 21.79
C GLN A 98 -1.67 -12.25 21.00
N ILE A 99 -2.13 -11.84 19.80
CA ILE A 99 -2.94 -12.72 18.94
C ILE A 99 -2.14 -13.95 18.51
N PHE A 100 -0.88 -13.80 18.11
CA PHE A 100 -0.03 -14.94 17.77
C PHE A 100 0.18 -15.85 18.98
N SER A 101 0.47 -15.30 20.17
CA SER A 101 0.61 -16.11 21.39
C SER A 101 -0.63 -16.94 21.64
N ASN A 102 -1.81 -16.33 21.62
CA ASN A 102 -3.08 -17.03 21.84
C ASN A 102 -3.30 -18.15 20.81
N LEU A 103 -3.01 -17.88 19.51
CA LEU A 103 -3.12 -18.91 18.47
C LEU A 103 -2.22 -20.11 18.70
N PHE A 104 -0.98 -19.88 19.17
CA PHE A 104 -0.06 -20.96 19.50
C PHE A 104 -0.51 -21.74 20.75
N ASP A 105 -1.00 -21.06 21.77
CA ASP A 105 -1.48 -21.68 23.00
C ASP A 105 -2.73 -22.56 22.77
N GLU A 106 -3.66 -22.07 21.93
CA GLU A 106 -4.94 -22.75 21.63
C GLU A 106 -4.77 -23.90 20.63
N GLN A 107 -4.04 -23.65 19.53
CA GLN A 107 -3.99 -24.58 18.39
C GLN A 107 -2.71 -25.42 18.34
N LYS A 108 -1.68 -25.05 19.09
CA LYS A 108 -0.38 -25.75 19.12
C LYS A 108 0.16 -26.00 17.70
N ALA A 109 0.51 -27.23 17.36
CA ALA A 109 0.98 -27.62 16.04
C ALA A 109 -0.09 -27.42 14.94
N GLY A 110 -1.38 -27.42 15.29
CA GLY A 110 -2.48 -27.18 14.34
C GLY A 110 -2.46 -25.79 13.70
N VAL A 111 -1.75 -24.83 14.29
CA VAL A 111 -1.56 -23.50 13.71
C VAL A 111 -0.88 -23.55 12.33
N PHE A 112 -0.07 -24.58 12.06
CA PHE A 112 0.65 -24.79 10.80
C PHE A 112 -0.08 -25.68 9.78
N SER A 113 -1.35 -26.07 10.07
CA SER A 113 -2.13 -26.88 9.12
C SER A 113 -2.31 -26.15 7.79
N THR A 114 -2.22 -26.91 6.69
CA THR A 114 -2.47 -26.41 5.34
C THR A 114 -3.98 -26.22 5.16
N PRO A 115 -4.46 -25.03 4.79
CA PRO A 115 -5.87 -24.80 4.48
C PRO A 115 -6.24 -25.42 3.12
N PRO A 116 -7.54 -25.57 2.81
CA PRO A 116 -8.00 -25.84 1.45
C PRO A 116 -7.48 -24.82 0.43
N VAL A 117 -7.55 -25.16 -0.86
CA VAL A 117 -7.09 -24.28 -1.94
C VAL A 117 -7.87 -22.95 -1.98
N GLU A 118 -9.13 -22.97 -1.62
CA GLU A 118 -9.98 -21.77 -1.49
C GLU A 118 -9.52 -20.86 -0.36
N GLY A 119 -8.97 -21.44 0.69
CA GLY A 119 -8.59 -20.78 1.93
C GLY A 119 -9.30 -21.37 3.16
N ASP A 120 -8.97 -20.81 4.33
CA ASP A 120 -9.61 -21.15 5.61
C ASP A 120 -11.08 -20.71 5.60
N ALA A 121 -12.00 -21.64 5.83
CA ALA A 121 -13.44 -21.38 5.73
C ALA A 121 -13.94 -20.34 6.75
N GLU A 122 -13.36 -20.34 7.96
CA GLU A 122 -13.71 -19.36 8.99
C GLU A 122 -13.19 -17.96 8.64
N LEU A 123 -12.00 -17.86 8.02
CA LEU A 123 -11.51 -16.59 7.48
C LEU A 123 -12.42 -16.09 6.35
N ILE A 124 -12.80 -16.95 5.41
CA ILE A 124 -13.72 -16.59 4.32
C ILE A 124 -15.04 -16.04 4.89
N ALA A 125 -15.63 -16.71 5.89
CA ALA A 125 -16.85 -16.22 6.56
C ALA A 125 -16.60 -14.86 7.24
N THR A 126 -15.49 -14.71 7.97
CA THR A 126 -15.11 -13.45 8.66
C THR A 126 -14.93 -12.29 7.68
N LEU A 127 -14.27 -12.54 6.54
CA LEU A 127 -14.08 -11.53 5.50
C LEU A 127 -15.39 -11.14 4.83
N GLY A 128 -16.26 -12.14 4.58
CA GLY A 128 -17.60 -11.92 4.03
C GLY A 128 -18.45 -10.99 4.89
N GLU A 129 -18.43 -11.20 6.20
CA GLU A 129 -19.13 -10.36 7.17
C GLU A 129 -18.52 -8.96 7.25
N PHE A 130 -17.19 -8.87 7.42
CA PHE A 130 -16.49 -7.61 7.61
C PHE A 130 -16.64 -6.68 6.39
N TYR A 131 -16.42 -7.22 5.17
CA TYR A 131 -16.47 -6.46 3.93
C TYR A 131 -17.86 -6.41 3.30
N ARG A 132 -18.83 -7.16 3.87
CA ARG A 132 -20.20 -7.31 3.33
C ARG A 132 -20.17 -7.74 1.85
N VAL A 133 -19.44 -8.83 1.58
CA VAL A 133 -19.29 -9.42 0.26
C VAL A 133 -19.76 -10.87 0.26
N PRO A 134 -20.23 -11.41 -0.88
CA PRO A 134 -20.59 -12.81 -0.97
C PRO A 134 -19.36 -13.70 -0.78
N THR A 135 -19.48 -14.72 0.08
CA THR A 135 -18.40 -15.69 0.35
C THR A 135 -18.35 -16.82 -0.68
N ARG A 136 -19.45 -17.06 -1.37
CA ARG A 136 -19.51 -18.05 -2.43
C ARG A 136 -18.54 -17.65 -3.55
N ARG A 137 -17.67 -18.56 -3.93
CA ARG A 137 -16.60 -18.35 -4.92
C ARG A 137 -15.54 -17.33 -4.49
N MET A 138 -15.35 -17.14 -3.21
CA MET A 138 -14.20 -16.42 -2.66
C MET A 138 -12.99 -17.33 -2.63
N LEU A 139 -11.85 -16.81 -3.02
CA LEU A 139 -10.54 -17.47 -2.95
C LEU A 139 -9.58 -16.58 -2.16
N ILE A 140 -8.90 -17.14 -1.19
CA ILE A 140 -7.83 -16.45 -0.45
C ILE A 140 -6.57 -16.45 -1.31
N ILE A 141 -5.95 -15.29 -1.46
CA ILE A 141 -4.78 -15.05 -2.31
C ILE A 141 -3.64 -14.38 -1.54
N SER A 142 -2.43 -14.49 -2.05
CA SER A 142 -1.24 -13.86 -1.47
C SER A 142 -1.08 -12.39 -1.91
N GLY A 143 -2.17 -11.61 -1.76
CA GLY A 143 -2.29 -10.21 -2.16
C GLY A 143 -2.76 -10.03 -3.60
N ALA A 144 -3.11 -8.78 -3.97
CA ALA A 144 -3.71 -8.45 -5.27
C ALA A 144 -2.86 -8.89 -6.47
N GLN A 145 -1.53 -8.82 -6.37
CA GLN A 145 -0.64 -9.22 -7.46
C GLN A 145 -0.84 -10.69 -7.87
N GLN A 146 -1.09 -11.60 -6.90
CA GLN A 146 -1.43 -12.98 -7.22
C GLN A 146 -2.82 -13.08 -7.89
N GLY A 147 -3.81 -12.33 -7.41
CA GLY A 147 -5.13 -12.30 -8.04
C GLY A 147 -5.08 -11.85 -9.50
N LEU A 148 -4.25 -10.86 -9.80
CA LEU A 148 -4.00 -10.39 -11.17
C LEU A 148 -3.24 -11.43 -12.01
N ASP A 149 -2.22 -12.08 -11.45
CA ASP A 149 -1.47 -13.16 -12.13
C ASP A 149 -2.36 -14.37 -12.45
N LEU A 150 -3.20 -14.78 -11.49
CA LEU A 150 -4.20 -15.83 -11.73
C LEU A 150 -5.18 -15.44 -12.84
N THR A 151 -5.62 -14.18 -12.85
CA THR A 151 -6.51 -13.66 -13.89
C THR A 151 -5.81 -13.70 -15.27
N ALA A 152 -4.58 -13.23 -15.34
CA ALA A 152 -3.80 -13.30 -16.56
C ALA A 152 -3.67 -14.75 -17.05
N LYS A 153 -3.34 -15.70 -16.19
CA LYS A 153 -3.23 -17.13 -16.52
C LYS A 153 -4.54 -17.74 -17.00
N VAL A 154 -5.65 -17.45 -16.34
CA VAL A 154 -7.00 -17.97 -16.71
C VAL A 154 -7.40 -17.49 -18.11
N PHE A 155 -7.01 -16.28 -18.50
CA PHE A 155 -7.35 -15.71 -19.80
C PHE A 155 -6.28 -15.90 -20.87
N SER A 156 -5.06 -16.40 -20.53
CA SER A 156 -3.96 -16.59 -21.50
C SER A 156 -4.10 -17.84 -22.39
N THR A 157 -5.20 -18.56 -22.37
CA THR A 157 -5.41 -19.80 -23.11
C THR A 157 -5.91 -19.61 -24.54
N GLY A 158 -5.60 -18.52 -25.23
CA GLY A 158 -6.09 -18.34 -26.62
C GLY A 158 -5.61 -17.08 -27.32
N ILE A 159 -6.03 -16.98 -28.57
CA ILE A 159 -5.71 -15.89 -29.48
C ILE A 159 -6.25 -14.56 -28.95
N SER A 160 -5.35 -13.60 -28.67
CA SER A 160 -5.64 -12.20 -28.34
C SER A 160 -6.32 -11.95 -26.96
N GLU A 161 -5.48 -11.78 -25.95
CA GLU A 161 -5.86 -11.26 -24.62
C GLU A 161 -5.95 -9.73 -24.68
N ASN A 162 -6.97 -9.19 -25.32
CA ASN A 162 -7.16 -7.74 -25.33
C ASN A 162 -7.72 -7.28 -23.99
N ILE A 163 -6.86 -6.65 -23.21
CA ILE A 163 -7.23 -5.99 -21.96
C ILE A 163 -7.26 -4.48 -22.14
N LEU A 164 -8.30 -3.86 -21.61
CA LEU A 164 -8.43 -2.42 -21.49
C LEU A 164 -8.04 -1.98 -20.10
N PHE A 165 -7.17 -0.98 -20.02
CA PHE A 165 -6.72 -0.32 -18.79
C PHE A 165 -7.20 1.13 -18.76
N GLU A 166 -7.35 1.66 -17.56
CA GLU A 166 -7.37 3.11 -17.33
C GLU A 166 -6.01 3.72 -17.69
N ASP A 167 -5.97 5.00 -18.06
CA ASP A 167 -4.73 5.75 -18.24
C ASP A 167 -4.81 7.09 -17.48
N PRO A 168 -3.98 7.30 -16.45
CA PRO A 168 -2.93 6.43 -15.91
C PRO A 168 -3.48 5.24 -15.10
N THR A 169 -2.64 4.24 -14.79
CA THR A 169 -3.03 3.07 -14.00
C THR A 169 -1.86 2.41 -13.26
N TYR A 170 -2.13 1.32 -12.53
CA TYR A 170 -1.15 0.60 -11.73
C TYR A 170 -0.15 -0.20 -12.58
N PRO A 171 1.18 0.10 -12.49
CA PRO A 171 2.20 -0.53 -13.33
C PRO A 171 2.30 -2.05 -13.14
N GLY A 172 2.01 -2.54 -11.92
CA GLY A 172 2.04 -3.97 -11.62
C GLY A 172 0.97 -4.77 -12.38
N ALA A 173 -0.19 -4.16 -12.68
CA ALA A 173 -1.18 -4.77 -13.54
C ALA A 173 -0.75 -4.71 -15.01
N ILE A 174 -0.25 -3.57 -15.48
CA ILE A 174 0.22 -3.41 -16.87
C ILE A 174 1.25 -4.48 -17.24
N SER A 175 2.16 -4.84 -16.34
CA SER A 175 3.26 -5.76 -16.60
C SER A 175 2.83 -7.20 -16.87
N LEU A 176 1.63 -7.61 -16.42
CA LEU A 176 1.15 -8.98 -16.50
C LEU A 176 0.50 -9.35 -17.84
N PHE A 177 0.01 -8.36 -18.59
CA PHE A 177 -0.75 -8.61 -19.81
C PHE A 177 0.01 -8.14 -21.06
N LYS A 178 -0.18 -8.84 -22.19
CA LYS A 178 0.56 -8.57 -23.44
C LYS A 178 -0.15 -7.56 -24.34
N ALA A 179 -1.40 -7.82 -24.70
CA ALA A 179 -2.18 -6.96 -25.59
C ALA A 179 -2.98 -5.94 -24.77
N LYS A 180 -2.55 -4.67 -24.81
CA LYS A 180 -3.02 -3.60 -23.92
C LYS A 180 -3.64 -2.47 -24.73
N HIS A 181 -4.82 -2.04 -24.28
CA HIS A 181 -5.49 -0.83 -24.71
C HIS A 181 -5.66 0.09 -23.51
N PHE A 182 -5.73 1.39 -23.74
CA PHE A 182 -5.82 2.37 -22.66
C PHE A 182 -6.96 3.34 -22.91
N VAL A 183 -7.80 3.57 -21.90
CA VAL A 183 -8.89 4.55 -21.93
C VAL A 183 -8.52 5.72 -21.01
N PRO A 184 -8.63 6.98 -21.50
CA PRO A 184 -8.36 8.15 -20.68
C PRO A 184 -9.25 8.21 -19.44
N LEU A 185 -8.65 8.63 -18.31
CA LEU A 185 -9.35 8.75 -17.05
C LEU A 185 -9.81 10.20 -16.84
N GLN A 186 -11.11 10.37 -16.57
CA GLN A 186 -11.75 11.63 -16.18
C GLN A 186 -11.81 11.76 -14.64
N ALA A 187 -12.37 12.84 -14.13
CA ALA A 187 -12.45 13.12 -12.70
C ALA A 187 -13.28 12.09 -11.91
N ASP A 188 -14.21 11.38 -12.54
CA ASP A 188 -15.15 10.44 -11.93
C ASP A 188 -15.15 9.03 -12.54
N GLY A 189 -14.12 8.71 -13.32
CA GLY A 189 -13.95 7.42 -13.98
C GLY A 189 -13.47 7.55 -15.43
N PRO A 190 -13.47 6.48 -16.23
CA PRO A 190 -12.99 6.50 -17.61
C PRO A 190 -13.87 7.35 -18.52
N ASP A 191 -13.26 7.87 -19.60
CA ASP A 191 -14.01 8.48 -20.69
C ASP A 191 -14.87 7.42 -21.40
N ILE A 192 -16.19 7.57 -21.30
CA ILE A 192 -17.14 6.60 -21.84
C ILE A 192 -17.17 6.58 -23.37
N ALA A 193 -16.98 7.72 -24.03
CA ALA A 193 -16.93 7.77 -25.48
C ALA A 193 -15.67 7.06 -26.02
N ALA A 194 -14.53 7.28 -25.37
CA ALA A 194 -13.30 6.57 -25.71
C ALA A 194 -13.42 5.07 -25.41
N LEU A 195 -14.06 4.68 -24.32
CA LEU A 195 -14.38 3.27 -24.01
C LEU A 195 -15.19 2.64 -25.13
N ASP A 196 -16.29 3.29 -25.56
CA ASP A 196 -17.17 2.79 -26.63
C ASP A 196 -16.42 2.61 -27.96
N ALA A 197 -15.51 3.49 -28.29
CA ALA A 197 -14.68 3.38 -29.50
C ALA A 197 -13.72 2.17 -29.46
N MET A 198 -13.37 1.67 -28.27
CA MET A 198 -12.44 0.54 -28.10
C MET A 198 -13.15 -0.82 -28.01
N LEU A 199 -14.44 -0.88 -27.65
CA LEU A 199 -15.20 -2.13 -27.51
C LEU A 199 -15.19 -3.02 -28.76
N PRO A 200 -15.23 -2.48 -30.02
CA PRO A 200 -15.11 -3.31 -31.22
C PRO A 200 -13.80 -4.08 -31.33
N SER A 201 -12.76 -3.70 -30.61
CA SER A 201 -11.41 -4.31 -30.62
C SER A 201 -11.34 -5.68 -29.89
N GLN A 202 -12.47 -6.34 -29.68
CA GLN A 202 -12.57 -7.65 -29.01
C GLN A 202 -12.00 -7.65 -27.58
N ILE A 203 -12.24 -6.58 -26.84
CA ILE A 203 -11.84 -6.48 -25.41
C ILE A 203 -12.44 -7.65 -24.64
N ARG A 204 -11.60 -8.34 -23.85
CA ARG A 204 -11.98 -9.47 -22.99
C ARG A 204 -11.96 -9.12 -21.51
N LEU A 205 -11.14 -8.16 -21.12
CA LEU A 205 -10.96 -7.71 -19.74
C LEU A 205 -10.92 -6.19 -19.70
N PHE A 206 -11.54 -5.61 -18.67
CA PHE A 206 -11.36 -4.21 -18.30
C PHE A 206 -10.84 -4.12 -16.86
N TYR A 207 -9.59 -3.71 -16.70
CA TYR A 207 -8.96 -3.49 -15.39
C TYR A 207 -9.25 -2.10 -14.88
N THR A 208 -9.72 -1.99 -13.64
CA THR A 208 -10.11 -0.72 -13.03
C THR A 208 -9.91 -0.71 -11.52
N MET A 209 -9.61 0.47 -10.97
CA MET A 209 -9.48 0.74 -9.52
C MET A 209 -10.54 1.79 -9.09
N PRO A 210 -11.84 1.42 -9.04
CA PRO A 210 -12.92 2.41 -9.03
C PRO A 210 -13.19 3.06 -7.67
N THR A 211 -12.63 2.52 -6.57
CA THR A 211 -12.91 3.04 -5.21
C THR A 211 -11.87 4.06 -4.77
N VAL A 212 -10.60 3.72 -4.86
CA VAL A 212 -9.47 4.64 -4.67
C VAL A 212 -8.45 4.33 -5.77
N HIS A 213 -8.39 5.17 -6.76
CA HIS A 213 -7.57 4.91 -7.94
C HIS A 213 -6.08 5.15 -7.68
N ASN A 214 -5.22 4.25 -8.11
CA ASN A 214 -3.77 4.43 -8.11
C ASN A 214 -3.26 4.70 -9.53
N PRO A 215 -2.67 5.89 -9.83
CA PRO A 215 -2.07 6.83 -8.86
C PRO A 215 -2.94 8.04 -8.47
N THR A 216 -4.08 8.27 -9.10
CA THR A 216 -4.77 9.57 -9.06
C THR A 216 -5.56 9.86 -7.79
N GLY A 217 -5.94 8.82 -7.03
CA GLY A 217 -6.78 8.94 -5.84
C GLY A 217 -8.25 9.27 -6.12
N ILE A 218 -8.70 9.25 -7.38
CA ILE A 218 -10.12 9.46 -7.70
C ILE A 218 -10.97 8.27 -7.30
N SER A 219 -12.28 8.49 -7.23
CA SER A 219 -13.30 7.47 -7.09
C SER A 219 -14.35 7.61 -8.17
N TYR A 220 -14.83 6.49 -8.69
CA TYR A 220 -15.87 6.50 -9.72
C TYR A 220 -17.21 6.93 -9.15
N SER A 221 -17.92 7.76 -9.89
CA SER A 221 -19.32 8.05 -9.62
C SER A 221 -20.21 6.80 -9.84
N LEU A 222 -21.35 6.72 -9.14
CA LEU A 222 -22.31 5.65 -9.38
C LEU A 222 -22.77 5.65 -10.83
N THR A 223 -23.06 6.83 -11.40
CA THR A 223 -23.46 6.98 -12.81
C THR A 223 -22.42 6.40 -13.76
N LYS A 224 -21.13 6.65 -13.51
CA LYS A 224 -20.04 6.11 -14.32
C LYS A 224 -20.00 4.58 -14.22
N LYS A 225 -20.13 4.02 -13.01
CA LYS A 225 -20.19 2.57 -12.80
C LYS A 225 -21.38 1.93 -13.53
N GLU A 226 -22.56 2.53 -13.46
CA GLU A 226 -23.76 2.04 -14.17
C GLU A 226 -23.58 2.09 -15.70
N GLN A 227 -22.91 3.12 -16.22
CA GLN A 227 -22.58 3.21 -17.64
C GLN A 227 -21.67 2.07 -18.09
N ILE A 228 -20.67 1.71 -17.29
CA ILE A 228 -19.74 0.59 -17.56
C ILE A 228 -20.50 -0.74 -17.44
N VAL A 229 -21.34 -0.92 -16.42
CA VAL A 229 -22.16 -2.13 -16.22
C VAL A 229 -23.06 -2.39 -17.43
N ARG A 230 -23.73 -1.35 -17.97
CA ARG A 230 -24.56 -1.51 -19.20
C ARG A 230 -23.73 -2.05 -20.36
N ARG A 231 -22.50 -1.56 -20.55
CA ARG A 231 -21.59 -2.01 -21.62
C ARG A 231 -21.10 -3.44 -21.39
N ALA A 232 -20.75 -3.77 -20.17
CA ALA A 232 -20.33 -5.12 -19.83
C ALA A 232 -21.44 -6.17 -20.02
N ARG A 233 -22.72 -5.77 -19.89
CA ARG A 233 -23.86 -6.64 -20.23
C ARG A 233 -24.01 -6.86 -21.74
N GLN A 234 -23.66 -5.86 -22.54
CA GLN A 234 -23.80 -5.89 -24.01
C GLN A 234 -22.58 -6.48 -24.73
N HIS A 235 -21.41 -6.46 -24.10
CA HIS A 235 -20.15 -6.89 -24.69
C HIS A 235 -19.50 -8.04 -23.90
N PRO A 236 -18.67 -8.89 -24.53
CA PRO A 236 -18.12 -10.10 -23.91
C PRO A 236 -16.87 -9.86 -23.06
N PHE A 237 -16.82 -8.79 -22.27
CA PHE A 237 -15.70 -8.56 -21.36
C PHE A 237 -16.08 -8.72 -19.89
N TYR A 238 -15.09 -9.07 -19.08
CA TYR A 238 -15.16 -9.08 -17.63
C TYR A 238 -14.48 -7.84 -17.05
N ILE A 239 -14.98 -7.38 -15.91
CA ILE A 239 -14.36 -6.27 -15.15
C ILE A 239 -13.42 -6.88 -14.11
N ILE A 240 -12.17 -6.44 -14.07
CA ILE A 240 -11.25 -6.69 -12.96
C ILE A 240 -11.33 -5.46 -12.05
N GLU A 241 -12.00 -5.62 -10.91
CA GLU A 241 -12.13 -4.58 -9.89
C GLU A 241 -11.04 -4.77 -8.83
N ASP A 242 -9.98 -3.95 -8.90
CA ASP A 242 -8.88 -3.98 -7.93
C ASP A 242 -9.18 -2.98 -6.79
N ASP A 243 -9.51 -3.52 -5.63
CA ASP A 243 -9.83 -2.77 -4.42
C ASP A 243 -8.71 -2.91 -3.38
N TYR A 244 -7.81 -1.93 -3.34
CA TYR A 244 -6.68 -1.97 -2.43
C TYR A 244 -6.81 -1.07 -1.20
N LEU A 245 -7.75 -0.09 -1.18
CA LEU A 245 -7.85 0.92 -0.11
C LEU A 245 -9.29 1.36 0.22
N SER A 246 -10.31 0.55 -0.06
CA SER A 246 -11.71 0.94 0.21
C SER A 246 -11.99 1.28 1.67
N GLU A 247 -11.22 0.73 2.61
CA GLU A 247 -11.34 1.03 4.05
C GLU A 247 -11.06 2.49 4.39
N TYR A 248 -10.34 3.21 3.52
CA TYR A 248 -9.97 4.61 3.70
C TYR A 248 -10.78 5.56 2.80
N HIS A 249 -11.78 5.04 2.12
CA HIS A 249 -12.74 5.87 1.39
C HIS A 249 -13.76 6.48 2.37
N GLU A 250 -14.09 7.76 2.19
CA GLU A 250 -14.90 8.50 3.17
C GLU A 250 -16.40 8.15 3.10
N SER A 251 -16.85 7.59 1.99
CA SER A 251 -18.26 7.22 1.78
C SER A 251 -18.38 5.85 1.12
N PRO A 252 -19.33 5.00 1.56
CA PRO A 252 -19.58 3.75 0.89
C PRO A 252 -19.98 3.96 -0.58
N VAL A 253 -19.29 3.27 -1.49
CA VAL A 253 -19.57 3.32 -2.93
C VAL A 253 -19.88 1.90 -3.38
N PRO A 254 -21.02 1.65 -4.09
CA PRO A 254 -21.30 0.35 -4.65
C PRO A 254 -20.15 -0.15 -5.52
N ARG A 255 -19.72 -1.40 -5.29
CA ARG A 255 -18.64 -2.04 -6.05
C ARG A 255 -19.22 -2.64 -7.34
N PHE A 256 -18.38 -2.89 -8.33
CA PHE A 256 -18.83 -3.64 -9.53
C PHE A 256 -19.27 -5.06 -9.17
N VAL A 257 -18.62 -5.70 -8.20
CA VAL A 257 -19.03 -7.02 -7.71
C VAL A 257 -20.44 -7.01 -7.10
N ASP A 258 -20.92 -5.88 -6.57
CA ASP A 258 -22.29 -5.73 -6.08
C ASP A 258 -23.29 -5.46 -7.23
N LEU A 259 -22.86 -4.76 -8.30
CA LEU A 259 -23.70 -4.32 -9.43
C LEU A 259 -23.77 -5.35 -10.56
N LEU A 260 -22.71 -6.14 -10.75
CA LEU A 260 -22.55 -7.09 -11.86
C LEU A 260 -21.69 -8.30 -11.45
N PRO A 261 -22.10 -9.10 -10.44
CA PRO A 261 -21.28 -10.19 -9.90
C PRO A 261 -20.97 -11.29 -10.93
N GLU A 262 -21.80 -11.44 -11.96
CA GLU A 262 -21.62 -12.44 -13.02
C GLU A 262 -20.51 -12.09 -14.02
N LYS A 263 -20.03 -10.85 -14.04
CA LYS A 263 -18.93 -10.40 -14.92
C LYS A 263 -17.82 -9.65 -14.20
N THR A 264 -17.79 -9.69 -12.86
CA THR A 264 -16.78 -8.98 -12.08
C THR A 264 -15.85 -9.98 -11.39
N ILE A 265 -14.56 -9.83 -11.64
CA ILE A 265 -13.47 -10.44 -10.90
C ILE A 265 -13.04 -9.39 -9.88
N TYR A 266 -13.49 -9.54 -8.64
CA TYR A 266 -13.17 -8.62 -7.55
C TYR A 266 -11.91 -9.09 -6.84
N ILE A 267 -10.93 -8.21 -6.66
CA ILE A 267 -9.66 -8.48 -6.00
C ILE A 267 -9.48 -7.49 -4.85
N LYS A 268 -9.39 -8.00 -3.63
CA LYS A 268 -9.16 -7.23 -2.42
C LYS A 268 -7.78 -7.52 -1.83
N SER A 269 -6.95 -6.50 -1.71
CA SER A 269 -5.66 -6.60 -1.00
C SER A 269 -5.81 -6.20 0.46
N LEU A 270 -5.25 -6.99 1.36
CA LEU A 270 -5.11 -6.64 2.78
C LEU A 270 -3.71 -6.11 3.11
N SER A 271 -2.75 -6.20 2.18
CA SER A 271 -1.36 -5.77 2.41
C SER A 271 -1.22 -4.26 2.62
N GLN A 272 -2.17 -3.46 2.09
CA GLN A 272 -2.18 -2.00 2.24
C GLN A 272 -2.90 -1.56 3.52
N THR A 273 -3.78 -2.39 4.05
CA THR A 273 -4.61 -2.10 5.22
C THR A 273 -4.17 -2.87 6.47
N THR A 274 -3.05 -3.58 6.39
CA THR A 274 -2.36 -4.22 7.49
C THR A 274 -0.90 -3.78 7.49
N VAL A 275 0.00 -4.70 7.28
CA VAL A 275 1.43 -4.49 7.05
C VAL A 275 1.85 -5.24 5.79
N SER A 276 2.74 -4.66 5.01
CA SER A 276 3.08 -5.14 3.65
C SER A 276 3.53 -6.61 3.63
N GLY A 277 4.17 -7.08 4.70
CA GLY A 277 4.66 -8.45 4.86
C GLY A 277 3.59 -9.51 5.12
N ILE A 278 2.36 -9.15 5.46
CA ILE A 278 1.24 -10.10 5.64
C ILE A 278 0.93 -10.86 4.35
N ARG A 279 1.07 -10.20 3.20
CA ARG A 279 0.86 -10.83 1.89
C ARG A 279 -0.42 -11.65 1.82
N LEU A 280 -1.55 -11.07 2.20
CA LEU A 280 -2.87 -11.70 2.14
C LEU A 280 -3.87 -10.80 1.42
N GLY A 281 -4.86 -11.41 0.79
CA GLY A 281 -6.00 -10.80 0.16
C GLY A 281 -7.04 -11.86 -0.18
N PHE A 282 -8.08 -11.46 -0.85
CA PHE A 282 -9.07 -12.39 -1.39
C PHE A 282 -9.57 -11.91 -2.74
N MET A 283 -10.10 -12.83 -3.53
CA MET A 283 -10.79 -12.53 -4.76
C MET A 283 -12.16 -13.22 -4.79
N ILE A 284 -13.10 -12.63 -5.51
CA ILE A 284 -14.42 -13.21 -5.79
C ILE A 284 -14.54 -13.27 -7.29
N VAL A 285 -14.86 -14.43 -7.83
CA VAL A 285 -14.87 -14.67 -9.26
C VAL A 285 -16.25 -15.05 -9.79
N PRO A 286 -16.57 -14.76 -11.07
CA PRO A 286 -17.78 -15.23 -11.73
C PRO A 286 -17.95 -16.74 -11.68
N ALA A 287 -19.21 -17.22 -11.72
CA ALA A 287 -19.53 -18.64 -11.57
C ALA A 287 -18.93 -19.51 -12.70
N ASP A 288 -18.98 -19.01 -13.91
CA ASP A 288 -18.47 -19.68 -15.11
C ASP A 288 -16.92 -19.77 -15.18
N LEU A 289 -16.24 -18.98 -14.37
CA LEU A 289 -14.77 -18.96 -14.27
C LEU A 289 -14.23 -19.66 -13.02
N TYR A 290 -15.11 -20.00 -12.04
CA TYR A 290 -14.66 -20.45 -10.71
C TYR A 290 -13.74 -21.67 -10.77
N GLU A 291 -14.10 -22.73 -11.48
CA GLU A 291 -13.31 -23.94 -11.56
C GLU A 291 -11.94 -23.69 -12.23
N LYS A 292 -11.89 -22.79 -13.22
CA LYS A 292 -10.62 -22.40 -13.85
C LYS A 292 -9.70 -21.66 -12.90
N PHE A 293 -10.26 -20.73 -12.11
CA PHE A 293 -9.49 -20.01 -11.09
C PHE A 293 -9.02 -20.96 -9.99
N LEU A 294 -9.86 -21.85 -9.51
CA LEU A 294 -9.52 -22.83 -8.50
C LEU A 294 -8.38 -23.74 -8.93
N TYR A 295 -8.47 -24.30 -10.14
CA TYR A 295 -7.42 -25.12 -10.73
C TYR A 295 -6.12 -24.33 -10.93
N THR A 296 -6.20 -23.13 -11.48
CA THR A 296 -5.04 -22.27 -11.72
C THR A 296 -4.37 -21.89 -10.40
N LYS A 297 -5.14 -21.62 -9.36
CA LYS A 297 -4.60 -21.35 -8.02
C LYS A 297 -3.92 -22.58 -7.43
N TYR A 298 -4.56 -23.73 -7.49
CA TYR A 298 -3.99 -25.00 -7.02
C TYR A 298 -2.63 -25.29 -7.66
N THR A 299 -2.51 -25.10 -8.96
CA THR A 299 -1.25 -25.32 -9.69
C THR A 299 -0.20 -24.23 -9.49
N SER A 300 -0.59 -23.06 -8.95
CA SER A 300 0.31 -21.92 -8.72
C SER A 300 0.93 -21.92 -7.32
N ASP A 301 0.13 -22.16 -6.27
CA ASP A 301 0.61 -22.07 -4.87
C ASP A 301 0.01 -23.11 -3.93
N ILE A 302 -0.83 -24.05 -4.45
CA ILE A 302 -1.58 -25.03 -3.66
C ILE A 302 -2.55 -24.34 -2.70
N ALA A 303 -2.04 -23.53 -1.76
CA ALA A 303 -2.82 -22.73 -0.83
C ALA A 303 -1.97 -21.56 -0.30
N SER A 304 -2.61 -20.45 0.03
CA SER A 304 -1.97 -19.34 0.72
C SER A 304 -1.65 -19.71 2.19
N ALA A 305 -0.63 -19.08 2.79
CA ALA A 305 -0.08 -19.46 4.11
C ALA A 305 -1.14 -19.52 5.23
N GLY A 306 -1.36 -20.72 5.81
CA GLY A 306 -2.41 -20.97 6.80
C GLY A 306 -2.24 -20.18 8.10
N LEU A 307 -1.02 -20.06 8.62
CA LEU A 307 -0.73 -19.26 9.82
C LEU A 307 -1.17 -17.80 9.65
N VAL A 308 -0.90 -17.20 8.49
CA VAL A 308 -1.30 -15.82 8.19
C VAL A 308 -2.82 -15.69 8.09
N GLN A 309 -3.49 -16.67 7.52
CA GLN A 309 -4.96 -16.70 7.43
C GLN A 309 -5.59 -16.73 8.85
N LYS A 310 -5.11 -17.58 9.73
CA LYS A 310 -5.57 -17.67 11.13
C LYS A 310 -5.31 -16.37 11.90
N PHE A 311 -4.13 -15.77 11.71
CA PHE A 311 -3.81 -14.47 12.31
C PHE A 311 -4.77 -13.36 11.84
N VAL A 312 -5.00 -13.22 10.54
CA VAL A 312 -5.88 -12.17 10.00
C VAL A 312 -7.31 -12.37 10.47
N ARG A 313 -7.81 -13.62 10.49
CA ARG A 313 -9.11 -13.95 11.09
C ARG A 313 -9.22 -13.44 12.52
N ALA A 314 -8.30 -13.84 13.41
CA ALA A 314 -8.30 -13.43 14.80
C ALA A 314 -8.14 -11.91 14.95
N PHE A 315 -7.35 -11.26 14.09
CA PHE A 315 -7.15 -9.82 14.10
C PHE A 315 -8.45 -9.06 13.78
N ILE A 316 -9.26 -9.59 12.84
CA ILE A 316 -10.60 -9.04 12.53
C ILE A 316 -11.58 -9.34 13.67
N GLN A 317 -11.69 -10.59 14.11
CA GLN A 317 -12.67 -11.03 15.11
C GLN A 317 -12.49 -10.38 16.48
N THR A 318 -11.25 -10.05 16.87
CA THR A 318 -10.97 -9.31 18.12
C THR A 318 -11.29 -7.82 18.04
N GLY A 319 -11.74 -7.30 16.89
CA GLY A 319 -11.96 -5.87 16.67
C GLY A 319 -10.68 -5.05 16.43
N ALA A 320 -9.51 -5.65 16.63
CA ALA A 320 -8.22 -4.94 16.53
C ALA A 320 -7.94 -4.39 15.11
N PHE A 321 -8.45 -5.07 14.09
CA PHE A 321 -8.35 -4.60 12.70
C PHE A 321 -9.20 -3.36 12.46
N ALA A 322 -10.45 -3.32 12.94
CA ALA A 322 -11.33 -2.16 12.81
C ALA A 322 -10.75 -0.93 13.54
N ASP A 323 -10.24 -1.13 14.76
CA ASP A 323 -9.56 -0.07 15.52
C ASP A 323 -8.34 0.47 14.80
N TYR A 324 -7.55 -0.41 14.21
CA TYR A 324 -6.37 -0.04 13.44
C TYR A 324 -6.73 0.79 12.20
N ILE A 325 -7.74 0.34 11.43
CA ILE A 325 -8.24 1.09 10.26
C ILE A 325 -8.74 2.47 10.68
N ALA A 326 -9.56 2.57 11.73
CA ALA A 326 -10.10 3.85 12.20
C ALA A 326 -9.01 4.86 12.58
N LYS A 327 -8.00 4.41 13.36
CA LYS A 327 -6.85 5.25 13.74
C LYS A 327 -6.01 5.66 12.53
N THR A 328 -5.77 4.74 11.61
CA THR A 328 -4.99 5.00 10.39
C THR A 328 -5.74 5.95 9.46
N ALA A 329 -7.07 5.82 9.32
CA ALA A 329 -7.90 6.72 8.53
C ALA A 329 -7.81 8.19 9.02
N GLN A 330 -7.82 8.40 10.35
CA GLN A 330 -7.61 9.74 10.92
C GLN A 330 -6.23 10.31 10.56
N LYS A 331 -5.20 9.47 10.65
CA LYS A 331 -3.82 9.86 10.30
C LYS A 331 -3.69 10.19 8.81
N ILE A 332 -4.29 9.38 7.92
CA ILE A 332 -4.34 9.62 6.48
C ILE A 332 -4.97 10.99 6.20
N ARG A 333 -6.16 11.27 6.77
CA ARG A 333 -6.85 12.55 6.56
C ARG A 333 -6.00 13.75 7.01
N ARG A 334 -5.40 13.66 8.20
CA ARG A 334 -4.54 14.71 8.75
C ARG A 334 -3.32 14.97 7.86
N ARG A 335 -2.61 13.91 7.46
CA ARG A 335 -1.41 14.03 6.63
C ARG A 335 -1.75 14.53 5.23
N ARG A 336 -2.80 13.97 4.61
CA ARG A 336 -3.28 14.41 3.30
C ARG A 336 -3.59 15.91 3.28
N LYS A 337 -4.31 16.40 4.29
CA LYS A 337 -4.59 17.84 4.39
C LYS A 337 -3.32 18.68 4.40
N ARG A 338 -2.34 18.32 5.21
CA ARG A 338 -1.07 19.07 5.33
C ARG A 338 -0.24 19.03 4.03
N VAL A 339 -0.15 17.86 3.39
CA VAL A 339 0.56 17.74 2.12
C VAL A 339 -0.16 18.49 1.01
N LEU A 340 -1.49 18.46 0.98
CA LEU A 340 -2.31 19.20 0.03
C LEU A 340 -2.15 20.73 0.19
N GLU A 341 -2.17 21.24 1.42
CA GLU A 341 -1.90 22.64 1.72
C GLU A 341 -0.52 23.07 1.21
N LEU A 342 0.49 22.23 1.42
CA LEU A 342 1.85 22.48 0.94
C LEU A 342 1.93 22.51 -0.60
N VAL A 343 1.32 21.53 -1.28
CA VAL A 343 1.28 21.49 -2.76
C VAL A 343 0.54 22.71 -3.32
N ASN A 344 -0.60 23.07 -2.74
CA ASN A 344 -1.40 24.22 -3.20
C ASN A 344 -0.73 25.58 -2.95
N SER A 345 0.20 25.65 -2.00
CA SER A 345 0.99 26.87 -1.76
C SER A 345 2.19 27.00 -2.68
N ALA A 346 2.55 25.96 -3.43
CA ALA A 346 3.71 25.91 -4.31
C ALA A 346 3.33 26.39 -5.73
N PRO A 347 3.89 27.50 -6.24
CA PRO A 347 3.64 27.95 -7.60
C PRO A 347 4.04 26.88 -8.63
N GLY A 348 3.22 26.69 -9.65
CA GLY A 348 3.50 25.74 -10.74
C GLY A 348 3.16 24.28 -10.43
N LEU A 349 2.67 23.96 -9.22
CA LEU A 349 2.12 22.63 -8.89
C LEU A 349 0.58 22.67 -8.88
N THR A 350 -0.03 21.61 -9.34
CA THR A 350 -1.49 21.44 -9.33
C THR A 350 -1.88 20.03 -8.92
N VAL A 351 -2.98 19.90 -8.17
CA VAL A 351 -3.65 18.64 -7.89
C VAL A 351 -4.92 18.61 -8.73
N LYS A 352 -4.89 17.84 -9.82
CA LYS A 352 -5.95 17.93 -10.87
C LYS A 352 -7.29 17.34 -10.45
N MET A 353 -7.34 16.43 -9.48
CA MET A 353 -8.52 15.61 -9.20
C MET A 353 -8.79 15.49 -7.70
N PRO A 354 -10.05 15.22 -7.28
CA PRO A 354 -10.36 14.89 -5.89
C PRO A 354 -9.48 13.75 -5.40
N GLN A 355 -8.94 13.88 -4.20
CA GLN A 355 -7.91 12.98 -3.70
C GLN A 355 -8.43 12.15 -2.53
N HIS A 356 -8.39 10.83 -2.71
CA HIS A 356 -8.63 9.84 -1.65
C HIS A 356 -7.35 9.02 -1.42
N GLY A 357 -7.30 8.27 -0.32
CA GLY A 357 -6.20 7.35 -0.04
C GLY A 357 -4.92 8.00 0.49
N CYS A 358 -3.78 7.38 0.20
CA CYS A 358 -2.50 7.54 0.88
C CYS A 358 -1.45 8.33 0.08
N SER A 359 -1.83 8.90 -1.04
CA SER A 359 -0.96 9.69 -1.93
C SER A 359 -1.72 10.82 -2.61
N LEU A 360 -0.99 11.78 -3.16
CA LEU A 360 -1.51 12.80 -4.06
C LEU A 360 -0.98 12.58 -5.46
N TRP A 361 -1.82 12.86 -6.47
CA TRP A 361 -1.41 12.95 -7.87
C TRP A 361 -1.22 14.42 -8.23
N VAL A 362 0.03 14.80 -8.38
CA VAL A 362 0.45 16.20 -8.56
C VAL A 362 1.03 16.37 -9.94
N CYS A 363 0.71 17.47 -10.61
CA CYS A 363 1.31 17.85 -11.89
C CYS A 363 2.06 19.17 -11.76
N ALA A 364 3.25 19.25 -12.37
CA ALA A 364 4.10 20.42 -12.42
C ALA A 364 4.01 21.10 -13.80
N ASN A 365 4.23 22.40 -13.86
CA ASN A 365 4.31 23.14 -15.13
C ASN A 365 5.56 22.74 -15.93
N ASP A 366 6.64 22.32 -15.27
CA ASP A 366 7.90 21.90 -15.88
C ASP A 366 8.26 20.46 -15.51
N ALA A 367 8.44 19.60 -16.54
CA ALA A 367 8.83 18.21 -16.38
C ALA A 367 10.28 18.03 -15.88
N GLY A 368 11.17 18.98 -16.18
CA GLY A 368 12.58 18.95 -15.78
C GLY A 368 12.76 18.94 -14.25
N LEU A 369 11.78 19.49 -13.54
CA LEU A 369 11.77 19.53 -12.06
C LEU A 369 11.47 18.17 -11.40
N LEU A 370 11.04 17.15 -12.17
CA LEU A 370 10.62 15.85 -11.65
C LEU A 370 11.74 14.81 -11.66
N GLU A 371 12.85 15.08 -12.36
CA GLU A 371 13.95 14.14 -12.49
C GLU A 371 14.75 14.03 -11.18
N ASN A 372 15.16 12.81 -10.84
CA ASN A 372 15.98 12.49 -9.65
C ASN A 372 15.30 12.83 -8.30
N GLN A 373 13.98 12.92 -8.26
CA GLN A 373 13.22 13.17 -7.03
C GLN A 373 12.76 11.87 -6.36
N PRO A 374 12.46 11.89 -5.05
CA PRO A 374 12.10 10.69 -4.29
C PRO A 374 10.62 10.26 -4.45
N TRP A 375 10.00 10.52 -5.60
CA TRP A 375 8.64 10.11 -5.94
C TRP A 375 8.58 9.35 -7.27
N ASN A 376 7.43 8.72 -7.55
CA ASN A 376 7.18 8.07 -8.83
C ASN A 376 6.65 9.09 -9.84
N THR A 377 7.27 9.14 -11.01
CA THR A 377 6.86 10.04 -12.10
C THR A 377 5.67 9.46 -12.87
N GLY A 378 4.95 10.31 -13.59
CA GLY A 378 3.80 9.91 -14.39
C GLY A 378 4.13 8.88 -15.48
N ARG A 379 5.38 8.86 -15.95
CA ARG A 379 5.88 7.87 -16.94
C ARG A 379 5.83 6.42 -16.43
N GLU A 380 5.81 6.22 -15.12
CA GLU A 380 5.68 4.88 -14.53
C GLU A 380 4.25 4.36 -14.57
N PHE A 381 3.25 5.26 -14.69
CA PHE A 381 1.83 4.94 -14.61
C PHE A 381 1.09 5.09 -15.95
N SER A 382 1.69 5.77 -16.92
CA SER A 382 1.04 6.12 -18.19
C SER A 382 2.01 6.16 -19.35
N PHE A 383 1.52 5.79 -20.53
CA PHE A 383 2.21 5.98 -21.80
C PHE A 383 1.84 7.32 -22.48
N SER A 384 0.77 7.99 -22.01
CA SER A 384 0.35 9.28 -22.56
C SER A 384 1.34 10.38 -22.24
N PRO A 385 1.65 11.26 -23.22
CA PRO A 385 2.45 12.46 -22.99
C PRO A 385 1.83 13.42 -21.97
N GLU A 386 0.52 13.38 -21.77
CA GLU A 386 -0.22 14.25 -20.85
C GLU A 386 0.27 14.18 -19.41
N TYR A 387 0.68 12.97 -18.97
CA TYR A 387 1.09 12.72 -17.58
C TYR A 387 2.60 12.81 -17.35
N ARG A 388 3.39 13.22 -18.36
CA ARG A 388 4.86 13.35 -18.22
C ARG A 388 5.28 14.32 -17.14
N ASN A 389 4.47 15.36 -16.92
CA ASN A 389 4.70 16.39 -15.92
C ASN A 389 4.03 16.07 -14.57
N CYS A 390 3.48 14.86 -14.39
CA CYS A 390 2.82 14.48 -13.17
C CYS A 390 3.67 13.49 -12.36
N PHE A 391 3.38 13.40 -11.05
CA PHE A 391 4.02 12.47 -10.14
C PHE A 391 3.08 12.06 -9.02
N ARG A 392 3.31 10.86 -8.45
CA ARG A 392 2.61 10.40 -7.26
C ARG A 392 3.45 10.69 -6.03
N LEU A 393 2.90 11.46 -5.10
CA LEU A 393 3.49 11.81 -3.83
C LEU A 393 2.84 10.97 -2.72
N SER A 394 3.49 9.88 -2.31
CA SER A 394 3.07 9.03 -1.21
C SER A 394 3.55 9.60 0.13
N PHE A 395 2.72 9.56 1.19
CA PHE A 395 3.06 10.19 2.48
C PHE A 395 2.76 9.31 3.70
N MET A 396 2.31 8.07 3.51
CA MET A 396 1.90 7.21 4.61
C MET A 396 2.92 6.14 5.01
N ASN A 397 3.95 5.93 4.23
CA ASN A 397 5.06 5.02 4.53
C ASN A 397 6.11 5.63 5.50
N LEU A 398 6.00 6.92 5.80
CA LEU A 398 6.86 7.63 6.74
C LEU A 398 6.30 7.51 8.16
N ASP A 399 7.15 7.29 9.17
CA ASP A 399 6.72 7.43 10.56
C ASP A 399 6.41 8.89 10.93
N ASP A 400 5.87 9.14 12.13
CA ASP A 400 5.41 10.48 12.49
C ASP A 400 6.58 11.49 12.62
N VAL A 401 7.75 11.04 13.06
CA VAL A 401 8.93 11.91 13.22
C VAL A 401 9.53 12.25 11.86
N ILE A 402 9.65 11.23 11.00
CA ILE A 402 10.17 11.39 9.64
C ILE A 402 9.22 12.23 8.80
N PHE A 403 7.91 12.10 8.98
CA PHE A 403 6.91 12.85 8.23
C PHE A 403 7.04 14.38 8.45
N GLU A 404 7.29 14.85 9.68
CA GLU A 404 7.48 16.29 9.94
C GLU A 404 8.71 16.84 9.19
N ARG A 405 9.80 16.10 9.21
CA ARG A 405 11.01 16.47 8.47
C ARG A 405 10.83 16.39 6.97
N ALA A 406 10.02 15.44 6.51
CA ALA A 406 9.71 15.27 5.10
C ALA A 406 8.88 16.44 4.55
N LEU A 407 7.99 17.03 5.35
CA LEU A 407 7.26 18.25 4.98
C LEU A 407 8.20 19.44 4.80
N GLU A 408 9.18 19.64 5.71
CA GLU A 408 10.19 20.71 5.57
C GLU A 408 11.03 20.49 4.29
N TYR A 409 11.40 19.25 4.01
CA TYR A 409 12.12 18.89 2.78
C TYR A 409 11.31 19.20 1.52
N LEU A 410 10.03 18.80 1.48
CA LEU A 410 9.13 19.10 0.37
C LEU A 410 8.96 20.61 0.17
N GLN A 411 8.79 21.36 1.27
CA GLN A 411 8.69 22.83 1.20
C GLN A 411 9.91 23.46 0.54
N ASN A 412 11.11 22.99 0.89
CA ASN A 412 12.35 23.48 0.30
C ASN A 412 12.48 23.11 -1.19
N ILE A 413 12.06 21.89 -1.59
CA ILE A 413 12.05 21.50 -3.01
C ILE A 413 11.07 22.35 -3.78
N PHE A 414 9.82 22.46 -3.32
CA PHE A 414 8.77 23.20 -4.01
C PHE A 414 9.08 24.70 -4.14
N ALA A 415 9.74 25.29 -3.15
CA ALA A 415 10.24 26.65 -3.24
C ALA A 415 11.28 26.85 -4.35
N ARG A 416 12.12 25.84 -4.61
CA ARG A 416 13.12 25.87 -5.70
C ARG A 416 12.47 25.64 -7.08
N MET A 417 11.35 24.97 -7.13
CA MET A 417 10.56 24.76 -8.35
C MET A 417 9.82 26.03 -8.80
N SER A 418 9.79 27.05 -7.94
CA SER A 418 9.07 28.31 -8.17
C SER A 418 9.98 29.44 -8.70
N ASN A 419 11.27 29.23 -8.70
CA ASN A 419 12.31 30.15 -9.18
C ASN A 419 12.90 29.65 -10.51
#